data_8612767be7395f4a9336bc8d2e33c7f8
#
_entry.id   8612767be7395f4a9336bc8d2e33c7f8
#
_cell.length_a   1.000
_cell.length_b   1.000
_cell.length_c   1.000
_cell.angle_alpha   90.00
_cell.angle_beta   90.00
_cell.angle_gamma   90.00
#
_symmetry.space_group_name_H-M   'P 1'
#
loop_
_entity.id
_entity.type
_entity.pdbx_description
1 polymer ?
#
loop_
_entity_poly.entity_id
_entity_poly.type
_entity_poly.pdbx_seq_one_letter_code
_entity_poly.pdbx_strand_id
1 'polypeptide(L)'
;MPRVEPAILGIDRWSKYIWLAYTHESNNIIFPVWYMINDQMIYFHIADLIQRYHVKTIVIWRPSKQKDIQEKITKFMTSLNYIIEKDEITIETIEEDYTSVESWEIVSNFKKNETTDTISAMLILERWKNKKN
;
A
#
# COMPACT_ATOMS: atom_id res chain seq x y z
N MET A 1 20.58 7.60 21.21
CA MET A 1 20.19 7.00 19.94
C MET A 1 19.01 7.71 19.35
N PRO A 2 19.07 8.10 18.11
CA PRO A 2 17.89 8.70 17.50
C PRO A 2 16.79 7.67 17.42
N ARG A 3 15.60 8.11 17.75
CA ARG A 3 14.42 7.27 17.70
C ARG A 3 14.00 7.11 16.24
N VAL A 4 13.89 5.86 15.78
CA VAL A 4 13.41 5.61 14.43
C VAL A 4 11.91 5.79 14.39
N GLU A 5 11.45 6.67 13.51
CA GLU A 5 10.04 6.93 13.38
C GLU A 5 9.32 5.80 12.65
N PRO A 6 8.16 5.34 13.16
CA PRO A 6 7.40 4.30 12.48
C PRO A 6 6.94 4.76 11.10
N ALA A 7 7.01 3.83 10.14
CA ALA A 7 6.56 4.10 8.78
C ALA A 7 5.19 3.46 8.52
N ILE A 8 4.53 3.99 7.51
CA ILE A 8 3.26 3.48 7.00
C ILE A 8 3.51 3.03 5.57
N LEU A 9 3.17 1.78 5.27
CA LEU A 9 3.38 1.19 3.95
C LEU A 9 2.06 1.12 3.21
N GLY A 10 2.01 1.73 2.02
CA GLY A 10 0.86 1.65 1.14
C GLY A 10 1.05 0.57 0.09
N ILE A 11 0.03 -0.23 -0.12
CA ILE A 11 0.08 -1.36 -1.04
C ILE A 11 -1.07 -1.27 -2.03
N ASP A 12 -0.72 -1.24 -3.31
CA ASP A 12 -1.66 -1.34 -4.43
C ASP A 12 -1.44 -2.69 -5.09
N ARG A 13 -2.32 -3.65 -4.77
CA ARG A 13 -2.16 -5.04 -5.20
C ARG A 13 -2.88 -5.31 -6.50
N TRP A 14 -2.13 -5.75 -7.50
CA TRP A 14 -2.65 -6.21 -8.78
C TRP A 14 -2.33 -7.69 -8.97
N SER A 15 -2.94 -8.31 -9.94
CA SER A 15 -2.75 -9.74 -10.17
C SER A 15 -1.31 -10.11 -10.50
N LYS A 16 -0.61 -9.26 -11.20
CA LYS A 16 0.75 -9.53 -11.68
C LYS A 16 1.81 -8.83 -10.87
N TYR A 17 1.54 -7.60 -10.44
CA TYR A 17 2.49 -6.76 -9.73
C TYR A 17 1.85 -6.17 -8.48
N ILE A 18 2.69 -5.85 -7.52
CA ILE A 18 2.29 -5.13 -6.32
C ILE A 18 3.13 -3.87 -6.25
N TRP A 19 2.47 -2.73 -6.19
CA TRP A 19 3.11 -1.42 -6.13
C TRP A 19 3.10 -0.92 -4.69
N LEU A 20 4.20 -0.29 -4.29
CA LEU A 20 4.44 0.04 -2.90
C LEU A 20 4.94 1.47 -2.75
N ALA A 21 4.54 2.10 -1.66
CA ALA A 21 5.05 3.40 -1.24
C ALA A 21 5.04 3.44 0.28
N TYR A 22 5.82 4.33 0.88
CA TYR A 22 5.81 4.48 2.32
C TYR A 22 5.88 5.95 2.72
N THR A 23 5.46 6.23 3.94
CA THR A 23 5.51 7.57 4.51
C THR A 23 5.69 7.46 6.03
N HIS A 24 5.89 8.59 6.68
CA HIS A 24 5.93 8.68 8.15
C HIS A 24 4.79 9.56 8.63
N GLU A 25 4.33 9.33 9.85
CA GLU A 25 3.20 10.10 10.39
C GLU A 25 3.52 11.59 10.54
N SER A 26 4.76 11.92 10.87
CA SER A 26 5.15 13.28 11.22
C SER A 26 5.39 14.19 10.02
N ASN A 27 5.44 13.64 8.80
CA ASN A 27 5.69 14.47 7.63
C ASN A 27 4.73 14.15 6.50
N ASN A 28 4.73 15.01 5.48
CA ASN A 28 3.83 14.85 4.33
C ASN A 28 4.54 14.30 3.10
N ILE A 29 5.76 13.81 3.28
CA ILE A 29 6.54 13.26 2.18
C ILE A 29 6.20 11.79 2.02
N ILE A 30 5.84 11.40 0.79
CA ILE A 30 5.53 10.02 0.46
C ILE A 30 6.62 9.53 -0.49
N PHE A 31 7.25 8.43 -0.13
CA PHE A 31 8.37 7.87 -0.89
C PHE A 31 7.92 6.66 -1.70
N PRO A 32 8.17 6.62 -3.01
CA PRO A 32 7.89 5.42 -3.80
C PRO A 32 8.91 4.33 -3.45
N VAL A 33 8.43 3.09 -3.32
CA VAL A 33 9.31 1.94 -3.12
C VAL A 33 9.57 1.23 -4.44
N TRP A 34 8.62 1.30 -5.36
CA TRP A 34 8.65 0.63 -6.66
C TRP A 34 7.66 -0.54 -6.66
N TYR A 35 7.88 -1.51 -7.53
CA TYR A 35 6.97 -2.65 -7.60
C TYR A 35 7.69 -3.96 -7.31
N MET A 36 6.89 -4.97 -6.98
CA MET A 36 7.36 -6.34 -6.80
C MET A 36 6.42 -7.28 -7.54
N ILE A 37 6.95 -8.43 -7.95
CA ILE A 37 6.13 -9.43 -8.62
C ILE A 37 5.20 -10.08 -7.60
N ASN A 38 3.93 -10.23 -7.96
CA ASN A 38 2.94 -10.86 -7.09
C ASN A 38 3.06 -12.38 -7.18
N ASP A 39 4.00 -12.94 -6.44
CA ASP A 39 4.24 -14.38 -6.33
C ASP A 39 4.34 -14.77 -4.87
N GLN A 40 4.73 -16.01 -4.61
CA GLN A 40 4.82 -16.51 -3.24
C GLN A 40 5.88 -15.79 -2.40
N MET A 41 6.87 -15.20 -3.03
CA MET A 41 7.94 -14.50 -2.33
C MET A 41 7.55 -13.11 -1.86
N ILE A 42 6.40 -12.60 -2.30
CA ILE A 42 5.99 -11.23 -1.96
C ILE A 42 5.88 -11.02 -0.46
N TYR A 43 5.43 -12.03 0.27
CA TYR A 43 5.26 -11.89 1.71
C TYR A 43 6.59 -11.70 2.43
N PHE A 44 7.63 -12.40 1.97
CA PHE A 44 8.97 -12.25 2.52
C PHE A 44 9.56 -10.88 2.17
N HIS A 45 9.29 -10.39 0.97
CA HIS A 45 9.73 -9.05 0.56
C HIS A 45 9.06 -7.97 1.39
N ILE A 46 7.76 -8.12 1.65
CA ILE A 46 7.05 -7.16 2.49
C ILE A 46 7.57 -7.23 3.92
N ALA A 47 7.82 -8.42 4.45
CA ALA A 47 8.38 -8.58 5.79
C ALA A 47 9.75 -7.90 5.90
N ASP A 48 10.58 -8.00 4.86
CA ASP A 48 11.87 -7.33 4.81
C ASP A 48 11.70 -5.81 4.85
N LEU A 49 10.76 -5.28 4.08
CA LEU A 49 10.48 -3.84 4.08
C LEU A 49 9.99 -3.36 5.44
N ILE A 50 9.17 -4.16 6.10
CA ILE A 50 8.67 -3.84 7.43
C ILE A 50 9.83 -3.64 8.41
N GLN A 51 10.81 -4.54 8.37
CA GLN A 51 11.96 -4.42 9.23
C GLN A 51 12.87 -3.27 8.83
N ARG A 52 13.09 -3.11 7.53
CA ARG A 52 14.00 -2.10 7.01
C ARG A 52 13.53 -0.68 7.29
N TYR A 53 12.23 -0.43 7.15
CA TYR A 53 11.66 0.91 7.32
C TYR A 53 10.90 1.08 8.63
N HIS A 54 10.89 0.06 9.49
CA HIS A 54 10.16 0.08 10.77
C HIS A 54 8.67 0.36 10.56
N VAL A 55 8.07 -0.37 9.64
CA VAL A 55 6.65 -0.23 9.31
C VAL A 55 5.80 -0.71 10.48
N LYS A 56 4.84 0.10 10.89
CA LYS A 56 3.88 -0.26 11.94
C LYS A 56 2.45 -0.30 11.44
N THR A 57 2.18 0.30 10.30
CA THR A 57 0.86 0.28 9.68
C THR A 57 0.99 -0.04 8.20
N ILE A 58 0.13 -0.92 7.72
CA ILE A 58 0.04 -1.25 6.30
C ILE A 58 -1.35 -0.82 5.84
N VAL A 59 -1.41 -0.07 4.74
CA VAL A 59 -2.66 0.41 4.15
C VAL A 59 -2.81 -0.23 2.79
N ILE A 60 -3.89 -0.97 2.58
CA ILE A 60 -4.14 -1.71 1.35
C ILE A 60 -5.39 -1.14 0.68
N TRP A 61 -5.29 -0.83 -0.61
CA TRP A 61 -6.45 -0.42 -1.38
C TRP A 61 -7.36 -1.61 -1.65
N ARG A 62 -8.65 -1.43 -1.39
CA ARG A 62 -9.65 -2.48 -1.58
C ARG A 62 -10.87 -1.88 -2.29
N PRO A 63 -11.15 -2.30 -3.53
CA PRO A 63 -12.30 -1.75 -4.26
C PRO A 63 -13.60 -2.22 -3.65
N SER A 64 -14.56 -1.31 -3.52
CA SER A 64 -15.81 -1.62 -2.83
C SER A 64 -16.82 -2.37 -3.69
N LYS A 65 -16.67 -2.36 -5.02
CA LYS A 65 -17.68 -2.92 -5.95
C LYS A 65 -17.23 -4.14 -6.74
N GLN A 66 -16.01 -4.61 -6.55
CA GLN A 66 -15.47 -5.73 -7.30
C GLN A 66 -15.21 -6.90 -6.37
N LYS A 67 -16.22 -7.76 -6.23
CA LYS A 67 -16.19 -8.87 -5.27
C LYS A 67 -15.00 -9.82 -5.48
N ASP A 68 -14.67 -10.10 -6.73
CA ASP A 68 -13.55 -11.00 -7.05
C ASP A 68 -12.25 -10.45 -6.51
N ILE A 69 -12.04 -9.16 -6.71
CA ILE A 69 -10.82 -8.50 -6.26
C ILE A 69 -10.82 -8.38 -4.74
N GLN A 70 -11.98 -8.11 -4.14
CA GLN A 70 -12.10 -8.06 -2.68
C GLN A 70 -11.70 -9.39 -2.04
N GLU A 71 -12.13 -10.50 -2.61
CA GLU A 71 -11.77 -11.82 -2.10
C GLU A 71 -10.28 -12.08 -2.20
N LYS A 72 -9.66 -11.71 -3.30
CA LYS A 72 -8.21 -11.86 -3.50
C LYS A 72 -7.44 -11.01 -2.50
N ILE A 73 -7.90 -9.79 -2.27
CA ILE A 73 -7.26 -8.89 -1.31
C ILE A 73 -7.44 -9.43 0.11
N THR A 74 -8.61 -9.95 0.45
CA THR A 74 -8.84 -10.56 1.75
C THR A 74 -7.90 -11.73 1.99
N LYS A 75 -7.71 -12.59 0.99
CA LYS A 75 -6.76 -13.69 1.09
C LYS A 75 -5.33 -13.19 1.26
N PHE A 76 -4.98 -12.17 0.51
CA PHE A 76 -3.66 -11.55 0.62
C PHE A 76 -3.43 -11.00 2.03
N MET A 77 -4.41 -10.29 2.58
CA MET A 77 -4.31 -9.74 3.92
C MET A 77 -4.19 -10.84 4.97
N THR A 78 -4.96 -11.91 4.81
CA THR A 78 -4.91 -13.04 5.75
C THR A 78 -3.53 -13.69 5.75
N SER A 79 -2.97 -13.94 4.57
CA SER A 79 -1.64 -14.51 4.45
C SER A 79 -0.57 -13.59 5.01
N LEU A 80 -0.69 -12.30 4.70
CA LEU A 80 0.26 -11.31 5.19
C LEU A 80 0.19 -11.21 6.71
N ASN A 81 -1.00 -11.16 7.28
CA ASN A 81 -1.19 -11.06 8.71
C ASN A 81 -0.59 -12.26 9.45
N TYR A 82 -0.72 -13.44 8.86
CA TYR A 82 -0.14 -14.67 9.43
C TYR A 82 1.39 -14.56 9.55
N ILE A 83 2.02 -13.98 8.53
CA ILE A 83 3.47 -13.88 8.49
C ILE A 83 3.99 -12.79 9.43
N ILE A 84 3.25 -11.70 9.59
CA ILE A 84 3.70 -10.54 10.36
C ILE A 84 3.06 -10.41 11.74
N GLU A 85 2.29 -11.40 12.19
CA GLU A 85 1.53 -11.27 13.44
C GLU A 85 2.40 -10.99 14.67
N LYS A 86 3.67 -11.41 14.62
CA LYS A 86 4.60 -11.18 15.74
C LYS A 86 5.14 -9.76 15.81
N ASP A 87 4.92 -8.96 14.78
CA ASP A 87 5.54 -7.64 14.66
C ASP A 87 4.62 -6.49 15.12
N GLU A 88 3.46 -6.82 15.65
CA GLU A 88 2.49 -5.83 16.15
C GLU A 88 2.14 -4.77 15.11
N ILE A 89 1.84 -5.22 13.90
CA ILE A 89 1.55 -4.33 12.78
C ILE A 89 0.05 -4.27 12.55
N THR A 90 -0.45 -3.07 12.32
CA THR A 90 -1.85 -2.85 12.01
C THR A 90 -2.03 -2.87 10.50
N ILE A 91 -2.99 -3.65 10.01
CA ILE A 91 -3.35 -3.66 8.59
C ILE A 91 -4.70 -2.97 8.45
N GLU A 92 -4.74 -1.91 7.64
CA GLU A 92 -5.96 -1.17 7.36
C GLU A 92 -6.23 -1.21 5.87
N THR A 93 -7.49 -1.03 5.50
CA THR A 93 -7.88 -0.93 4.10
C THR A 93 -8.43 0.46 3.81
N ILE A 94 -8.23 0.91 2.58
CA ILE A 94 -8.94 2.06 2.04
C ILE A 94 -9.88 1.54 0.98
N GLU A 95 -11.17 1.62 1.26
CA GLU A 95 -12.21 1.27 0.30
C GLU A 95 -12.67 2.53 -0.37
N GLU A 96 -12.66 2.53 -1.68
CA GLU A 96 -12.95 3.75 -2.35
C GLU A 96 -13.63 3.62 -3.67
N ASP A 97 -14.77 4.28 -3.75
CA ASP A 97 -15.45 4.51 -5.02
C ASP A 97 -14.92 5.75 -5.72
N TYR A 98 -14.17 6.56 -5.01
CA TYR A 98 -13.75 7.90 -5.46
C TYR A 98 -12.29 8.03 -5.81
N THR A 99 -11.44 7.12 -5.37
CA THR A 99 -10.06 7.09 -5.83
C THR A 99 -10.04 7.13 -7.33
N SER A 100 -11.08 6.59 -7.92
CA SER A 100 -11.19 6.55 -9.36
C SER A 100 -11.22 7.93 -9.99
N VAL A 101 -12.00 8.90 -9.47
CA VAL A 101 -12.14 10.18 -10.13
C VAL A 101 -10.85 11.00 -10.09
N GLU A 102 -10.26 11.17 -8.92
CA GLU A 102 -9.02 11.93 -8.80
C GLU A 102 -7.84 11.19 -9.43
N SER A 103 -7.79 9.87 -9.25
CA SER A 103 -6.75 9.06 -9.89
C SER A 103 -6.86 9.09 -11.40
N TRP A 104 -8.08 9.13 -11.93
CA TRP A 104 -8.29 9.23 -13.37
C TRP A 104 -7.75 10.54 -13.94
N GLU A 105 -7.93 11.63 -13.24
CA GLU A 105 -7.39 12.93 -13.71
C GLU A 105 -5.87 12.89 -13.72
N ILE A 106 -5.25 12.31 -12.72
CA ILE A 106 -3.79 12.17 -12.68
C ILE A 106 -3.33 11.17 -13.73
N VAL A 107 -4.00 10.03 -13.81
CA VAL A 107 -3.62 8.96 -14.73
C VAL A 107 -3.85 9.35 -16.18
N SER A 108 -4.86 10.17 -16.48
CA SER A 108 -5.07 10.63 -17.85
C SER A 108 -3.99 11.58 -18.34
N ASN A 109 -3.28 12.24 -17.44
CA ASN A 109 -2.17 13.11 -17.77
C ASN A 109 -0.84 12.35 -17.91
N PHE A 110 -0.80 11.12 -17.44
CA PHE A 110 0.35 10.24 -17.55
C PHE A 110 -0.07 8.97 -18.28
N LYS A 111 0.70 8.56 -19.27
CA LYS A 111 0.42 7.28 -19.92
C LYS A 111 0.53 6.17 -18.88
N LYS A 112 -0.34 5.16 -18.99
CA LYS A 112 -0.27 4.01 -18.11
C LYS A 112 1.08 3.33 -18.25
N ASN A 113 1.93 3.56 -17.28
CA ASN A 113 3.26 3.00 -17.23
C ASN A 113 3.63 2.77 -15.75
N GLU A 114 4.84 2.34 -15.52
CA GLU A 114 5.34 2.05 -14.18
C GLU A 114 5.22 3.26 -13.24
N THR A 115 5.46 4.45 -13.77
CA THR A 115 5.38 5.67 -12.99
C THR A 115 3.95 5.93 -12.50
N THR A 116 2.96 5.70 -13.38
CA THR A 116 1.56 5.88 -13.05
C THR A 116 1.13 4.95 -11.92
N ASP A 117 1.54 3.70 -11.98
CA ASP A 117 1.19 2.71 -10.97
C ASP A 117 1.86 3.02 -9.63
N THR A 118 3.08 3.53 -9.65
CA THR A 118 3.76 3.99 -8.45
C THR A 118 3.00 5.16 -7.82
N ILE A 119 2.50 6.08 -8.65
CA ILE A 119 1.69 7.20 -8.18
C ILE A 119 0.42 6.69 -7.50
N SER A 120 -0.20 5.62 -8.03
CA SER A 120 -1.39 5.05 -7.41
C SER A 120 -1.13 4.57 -5.99
N ALA A 121 0.00 3.93 -5.76
CA ALA A 121 0.37 3.50 -4.40
C ALA A 121 0.58 4.70 -3.47
N MET A 122 1.17 5.77 -3.99
CA MET A 122 1.36 7.00 -3.22
C MET A 122 0.03 7.66 -2.87
N LEU A 123 -0.93 7.63 -3.80
CA LEU A 123 -2.26 8.19 -3.57
C LEU A 123 -3.01 7.47 -2.46
N ILE A 124 -2.82 6.18 -2.31
CA ILE A 124 -3.41 5.41 -1.23
C ILE A 124 -2.98 5.99 0.12
N LEU A 125 -1.70 6.29 0.27
CA LEU A 125 -1.18 6.87 1.50
C LEU A 125 -1.65 8.29 1.72
N GLU A 126 -1.70 9.09 0.67
CA GLU A 126 -2.20 10.45 0.77
C GLU A 126 -3.64 10.46 1.26
N ARG A 127 -4.47 9.59 0.72
CA ARG A 127 -5.86 9.49 1.15
C ARG A 127 -5.99 9.00 2.57
N TRP A 128 -5.18 8.04 2.95
CA TRP A 128 -5.18 7.54 4.32
C TRP A 128 -4.85 8.66 5.30
N LYS A 129 -3.85 9.47 5.00
CA LYS A 129 -3.48 10.62 5.83
C LYS A 129 -4.60 11.65 5.91
N ASN A 130 -5.22 11.96 4.80
CA ASN A 130 -6.32 12.92 4.76
C ASN A 130 -7.52 12.42 5.57
N LYS A 131 -7.77 11.14 5.55
CA LYS A 131 -8.87 10.54 6.31
C LYS A 131 -8.62 10.57 7.81
N LYS A 132 -7.35 10.45 8.25
CA LYS A 132 -6.97 10.51 9.66
C LYS A 132 -6.97 11.94 10.21
N ASN A 133 -6.82 12.91 9.35
CA ASN A 133 -6.87 14.31 9.74
C ASN A 133 -8.31 14.82 9.56
#